data_38c14ff2d0230beae5319177fe4c2c2e
#
_entry.id   38c14ff2d0230beae5319177fe4c2c2e
#
_cell.length_a   1.000
_cell.length_b   1.000
_cell.length_c   1.000
_cell.angle_alpha   90.00
_cell.angle_beta   90.00
_cell.angle_gamma   90.00
#
_symmetry.space_group_name_H-M   'P 1'
#
loop_
_entity.id
_entity.type
_entity.pdbx_description
1 polymer ?
#
loop_
_entity_poly.entity_id
_entity_poly.type
_entity_poly.pdbx_seq_one_letter_code
_entity_poly.pdbx_strand_id
1 'polypeptide(L)'
;KKVITANLKSFQAAANNASWKSQNGFYQLLTNQPGASSWPIVATTFILMPNHKSYSTAQQKSIINTSIKFFKWSFENGHNAAADLNYITMPKAVTKQVEQLWQQTYKIKT
;
A
#
# COMPACT_ATOMS: atom_id res chain seq x y z
N LYS A 1 1.68 24.89 -19.41
CA LYS A 1 1.41 23.46 -19.09
C LYS A 1 2.78 22.78 -18.89
N LYS A 2 3.05 22.25 -17.71
CA LYS A 2 4.35 21.63 -17.42
C LYS A 2 4.36 20.21 -18.02
N VAL A 3 5.40 19.88 -18.76
CA VAL A 3 5.62 18.52 -19.25
C VAL A 3 6.16 17.69 -18.08
N ILE A 4 5.54 16.54 -17.81
CA ILE A 4 5.95 15.59 -16.79
C ILE A 4 6.45 14.34 -17.49
N THR A 5 7.58 13.80 -17.04
CA THR A 5 8.15 12.56 -17.58
C THR A 5 7.71 11.38 -16.70
N ALA A 6 7.37 10.25 -17.33
CA ALA A 6 7.10 9.00 -16.65
C ALA A 6 8.39 8.44 -16.01
N ASN A 7 8.49 8.53 -14.70
CA ASN A 7 9.61 8.01 -13.92
C ASN A 7 9.20 7.73 -12.47
N LEU A 8 10.07 7.09 -11.69
CA LEU A 8 9.81 6.74 -10.30
C LEU A 8 9.35 7.94 -9.46
N LYS A 9 9.96 9.12 -9.66
CA LYS A 9 9.64 10.32 -8.88
C LYS A 9 8.23 10.85 -9.19
N SER A 10 7.83 10.86 -10.48
CA SER A 10 6.51 11.35 -10.88
C SER A 10 5.38 10.40 -10.47
N PHE A 11 5.63 9.10 -10.46
CA PHE A 11 4.70 8.10 -9.95
C PHE A 11 4.56 8.20 -8.43
N GLN A 12 5.68 8.33 -7.73
CA GLN A 12 5.68 8.50 -6.27
C GLN A 12 5.00 9.80 -5.84
N ALA A 13 5.14 10.86 -6.65
CA ALA A 13 4.43 12.11 -6.42
C ALA A 13 2.90 11.91 -6.51
N ALA A 14 2.40 11.14 -7.47
CA ALA A 14 0.99 10.81 -7.57
C ALA A 14 0.50 10.03 -6.33
N ALA A 15 1.25 9.03 -5.87
CA ALA A 15 0.91 8.27 -4.68
C ALA A 15 0.93 9.14 -3.39
N ASN A 16 1.91 10.05 -3.26
CA ASN A 16 2.01 10.96 -2.13
C ASN A 16 0.89 12.00 -2.08
N ASN A 17 0.41 12.46 -3.24
CA ASN A 17 -0.65 13.45 -3.34
C ASN A 17 -2.06 12.85 -3.30
N ALA A 18 -2.18 11.55 -3.29
CA ALA A 18 -3.46 10.86 -3.17
C ALA A 18 -4.00 10.88 -1.73
N SER A 19 -5.32 10.90 -1.59
CA SER A 19 -5.98 10.92 -0.28
C SER A 19 -6.29 9.50 0.19
N TRP A 20 -5.33 8.86 0.82
CA TRP A 20 -5.48 7.52 1.38
C TRP A 20 -6.36 7.53 2.64
N LYS A 21 -7.43 6.75 2.64
CA LYS A 21 -8.37 6.67 3.76
C LYS A 21 -8.57 5.21 4.20
N SER A 22 -8.26 4.92 5.46
CA SER A 22 -8.44 3.58 6.05
C SER A 22 -9.90 3.13 6.09
N GLN A 23 -10.85 4.08 6.24
CA GLN A 23 -12.29 3.80 6.26
C GLN A 23 -12.79 3.13 4.98
N ASN A 24 -12.13 3.39 3.85
CA ASN A 24 -12.45 2.79 2.55
C ASN A 24 -11.50 1.63 2.18
N GLY A 25 -10.83 1.02 3.16
CA GLY A 25 -9.85 -0.05 2.91
C GLY A 25 -8.67 0.40 2.05
N PHE A 26 -8.30 1.69 2.12
CA PHE A 26 -7.28 2.32 1.28
C PHE A 26 -7.57 2.30 -0.24
N TYR A 27 -8.82 2.00 -0.64
CA TYR A 27 -9.18 2.11 -2.05
C TYR A 27 -8.96 3.52 -2.56
N GLN A 28 -8.15 3.66 -3.60
CA GLN A 28 -7.80 4.95 -4.19
C GLN A 28 -7.50 4.78 -5.69
N LEU A 29 -8.14 5.60 -6.50
CA LEU A 29 -7.75 5.78 -7.90
C LEU A 29 -6.61 6.80 -7.97
N LEU A 30 -5.47 6.39 -8.51
CA LEU A 30 -4.28 7.25 -8.61
C LEU A 30 -4.22 8.06 -9.90
N THR A 31 -5.20 7.93 -10.78
CA THR A 31 -5.27 8.72 -12.00
C THR A 31 -5.49 10.19 -11.68
N ASN A 32 -4.77 11.04 -12.40
CA ASN A 32 -4.91 12.49 -12.37
C ASN A 32 -4.86 13.13 -10.97
N GLN A 33 -3.96 12.65 -10.11
CA GLN A 33 -3.76 13.20 -8.77
C GLN A 33 -3.21 14.63 -8.82
N PRO A 34 -3.53 15.47 -7.81
CA PRO A 34 -3.04 16.84 -7.75
C PRO A 34 -1.51 16.89 -7.66
N GLY A 35 -0.96 18.07 -7.93
CA GLY A 35 0.48 18.31 -7.88
C GLY A 35 1.15 18.38 -9.24
N ALA A 36 2.01 19.37 -9.40
CA ALA A 36 2.68 19.68 -10.68
C ALA A 36 3.69 18.62 -11.15
N SER A 37 3.99 17.62 -10.30
CA SER A 37 4.92 16.54 -10.59
C SER A 37 4.25 15.17 -10.63
N SER A 38 2.93 15.08 -10.38
CA SER A 38 2.20 13.83 -10.36
C SER A 38 1.97 13.30 -11.76
N TRP A 39 2.40 12.06 -12.03
CA TRP A 39 2.10 11.38 -13.29
C TRP A 39 0.60 11.05 -13.36
N PRO A 40 -0.11 11.39 -14.43
CA PRO A 40 -1.57 11.27 -14.47
C PRO A 40 -2.08 9.83 -14.67
N ILE A 41 -1.23 8.90 -15.10
CA ILE A 41 -1.63 7.52 -15.45
C ILE A 41 -0.90 6.55 -14.53
N VAL A 42 -1.40 6.41 -13.29
CA VAL A 42 -0.87 5.49 -12.28
C VAL A 42 -1.98 4.60 -11.75
N ALA A 43 -1.67 3.35 -11.50
CA ALA A 43 -2.55 2.40 -10.84
C ALA A 43 -1.87 1.78 -9.61
N THR A 44 -2.66 1.28 -8.68
CA THR A 44 -2.19 0.59 -7.47
C THR A 44 -2.56 -0.87 -7.54
N THR A 45 -1.64 -1.75 -7.12
CA THR A 45 -1.95 -3.15 -6.84
C THR A 45 -2.51 -3.25 -5.43
N PHE A 46 -3.72 -3.78 -5.28
CA PHE A 46 -4.37 -3.99 -3.99
C PHE A 46 -4.23 -5.43 -3.53
N ILE A 47 -3.98 -5.60 -2.25
CA ILE A 47 -4.00 -6.90 -1.58
C ILE A 47 -5.29 -6.99 -0.78
N LEU A 48 -6.12 -7.98 -1.10
CA LEU A 48 -7.35 -8.23 -0.37
C LEU A 48 -7.06 -9.16 0.81
N MET A 49 -7.30 -8.65 2.01
CA MET A 49 -7.21 -9.42 3.24
C MET A 49 -8.62 -9.73 3.75
N PRO A 50 -8.90 -11.00 4.09
CA PRO A 50 -10.21 -11.36 4.60
C PRO A 50 -10.53 -10.66 5.94
N ASN A 51 -11.81 -10.39 6.21
CA ASN A 51 -12.24 -9.75 7.45
C ASN A 51 -11.99 -10.66 8.65
N HIS A 52 -11.49 -10.11 9.78
CA HIS A 52 -11.20 -10.85 11.00
C HIS A 52 -12.40 -11.61 11.57
N LYS A 53 -13.62 -11.15 11.31
CA LYS A 53 -14.87 -11.84 11.72
C LYS A 53 -15.05 -13.19 11.03
N SER A 54 -14.39 -13.43 9.91
CA SER A 54 -14.44 -14.67 9.16
C SER A 54 -13.47 -15.75 9.69
N TYR A 55 -12.67 -15.41 10.73
CA TYR A 55 -11.66 -16.32 11.28
C TYR A 55 -12.05 -16.78 12.67
N SER A 56 -12.47 -18.03 12.75
CA SER A 56 -12.84 -18.68 14.01
C SER A 56 -11.76 -19.62 14.55
N THR A 57 -10.95 -20.23 13.68
CA THR A 57 -9.98 -21.24 14.07
C THR A 57 -8.58 -20.68 14.34
N ALA A 58 -7.80 -21.37 15.18
CA ALA A 58 -6.41 -21.05 15.46
C ALA A 58 -5.54 -21.11 14.19
N GLN A 59 -5.83 -22.04 13.29
CA GLN A 59 -5.12 -22.18 12.02
C GLN A 59 -5.34 -20.98 11.10
N GLN A 60 -6.57 -20.52 10.96
CA GLN A 60 -6.90 -19.32 10.17
C GLN A 60 -6.20 -18.07 10.71
N LYS A 61 -6.18 -17.89 12.03
CA LYS A 61 -5.45 -16.79 12.69
C LYS A 61 -3.93 -16.87 12.41
N SER A 62 -3.37 -18.07 12.44
CA SER A 62 -1.95 -18.29 12.13
C SER A 62 -1.62 -17.92 10.69
N ILE A 63 -2.46 -18.29 9.72
CA ILE A 63 -2.28 -17.95 8.30
C ILE A 63 -2.28 -16.42 8.13
N ILE A 64 -3.23 -15.72 8.74
CA ILE A 64 -3.27 -14.24 8.66
C ILE A 64 -2.04 -13.60 9.27
N ASN A 65 -1.63 -14.05 10.44
CA ASN A 65 -0.44 -13.53 11.10
C ASN A 65 0.81 -13.69 10.21
N THR A 66 0.95 -14.84 9.57
CA THR A 66 2.05 -15.11 8.63
C THR A 66 1.97 -14.21 7.40
N SER A 67 0.78 -14.04 6.84
CA SER A 67 0.57 -13.16 5.68
C SER A 67 0.91 -11.70 6.00
N ILE A 68 0.48 -11.21 7.15
CA ILE A 68 0.79 -9.83 7.59
C ILE A 68 2.30 -9.64 7.81
N LYS A 69 2.97 -10.61 8.43
CA LYS A 69 4.44 -10.57 8.58
C LYS A 69 5.14 -10.52 7.24
N PHE A 70 4.67 -11.30 6.26
CA PHE A 70 5.21 -11.27 4.90
C PHE A 70 5.02 -9.91 4.23
N PHE A 71 3.83 -9.32 4.28
CA PHE A 71 3.59 -8.01 3.68
C PHE A 71 4.33 -6.89 4.39
N LYS A 72 4.44 -6.95 5.71
CA LYS A 72 5.27 -6.00 6.47
C LYS A 72 6.73 -6.09 6.04
N TRP A 73 7.29 -7.30 5.99
CA TRP A 73 8.64 -7.53 5.49
C TRP A 73 8.81 -6.97 4.08
N SER A 74 7.82 -7.17 3.20
CA SER A 74 7.84 -6.64 1.82
C SER A 74 7.87 -5.11 1.80
N PHE A 75 7.14 -4.43 2.68
CA PHE A 75 7.19 -2.97 2.80
C PHE A 75 8.56 -2.46 3.29
N GLU A 76 9.22 -3.21 4.15
CA GLU A 76 10.51 -2.83 4.73
C GLU A 76 11.70 -3.19 3.81
N ASN A 77 11.63 -4.30 3.09
CA ASN A 77 12.77 -4.88 2.37
C ASN A 77 12.58 -5.01 0.85
N GLY A 78 11.35 -4.86 0.34
CA GLY A 78 11.01 -5.11 -1.05
C GLY A 78 11.34 -3.98 -2.03
N HIS A 79 11.93 -2.87 -1.58
CA HIS A 79 12.13 -1.67 -2.40
C HIS A 79 12.98 -1.93 -3.65
N ASN A 80 14.11 -2.60 -3.51
CA ASN A 80 15.02 -2.86 -4.62
C ASN A 80 14.38 -3.82 -5.63
N ALA A 81 13.76 -4.91 -5.16
CA ALA A 81 13.08 -5.86 -6.03
C ALA A 81 11.92 -5.22 -6.81
N ALA A 82 11.17 -4.33 -6.18
CA ALA A 82 10.11 -3.57 -6.86
C ALA A 82 10.71 -2.65 -7.95
N ALA A 83 11.78 -1.92 -7.64
CA ALA A 83 12.44 -1.02 -8.58
C ALA A 83 13.01 -1.77 -9.78
N ASP A 84 13.64 -2.93 -9.58
CA ASP A 84 14.17 -3.78 -10.63
C ASP A 84 13.09 -4.28 -11.60
N LEU A 85 11.86 -4.43 -11.11
CA LEU A 85 10.68 -4.79 -11.88
C LEU A 85 9.89 -3.59 -12.41
N ASN A 86 10.43 -2.37 -12.30
CA ASN A 86 9.77 -1.11 -12.65
C ASN A 86 8.48 -0.82 -11.88
N TYR A 87 8.34 -1.37 -10.67
CA TYR A 87 7.29 -1.01 -9.73
C TYR A 87 7.77 0.03 -8.73
N ILE A 88 6.82 0.74 -8.14
CA ILE A 88 7.08 1.75 -7.13
C ILE A 88 6.48 1.31 -5.81
N THR A 89 7.30 1.38 -4.77
CA THR A 89 6.84 1.07 -3.42
C THR A 89 5.97 2.20 -2.87
N MET A 90 5.02 1.82 -2.02
CA MET A 90 4.13 2.78 -1.36
C MET A 90 4.92 3.75 -0.47
N PRO A 91 4.48 5.01 -0.38
CA PRO A 91 5.06 5.97 0.56
C PRO A 91 5.00 5.47 2.00
N LYS A 92 6.06 5.72 2.78
CA LYS A 92 6.13 5.28 4.19
C LYS A 92 4.97 5.77 5.06
N ALA A 93 4.41 6.94 4.75
CA ALA A 93 3.24 7.45 5.46
C ALA A 93 2.01 6.55 5.25
N VAL A 94 1.86 5.98 4.06
CA VAL A 94 0.75 5.07 3.73
C VAL A 94 0.96 3.70 4.35
N THR A 95 2.16 3.12 4.24
CA THR A 95 2.46 1.80 4.83
C THR A 95 2.27 1.80 6.34
N LYS A 96 2.66 2.88 7.03
CA LYS A 96 2.39 3.04 8.47
C LYS A 96 0.89 3.03 8.81
N GLN A 97 0.06 3.70 8.01
CA GLN A 97 -1.39 3.67 8.21
C GLN A 97 -1.97 2.26 7.98
N VAL A 98 -1.46 1.54 7.00
CA VAL A 98 -1.84 0.14 6.73
C VAL A 98 -1.47 -0.75 7.92
N GLU A 99 -0.25 -0.63 8.44
CA GLU A 99 0.20 -1.37 9.62
C GLU A 99 -0.65 -1.08 10.86
N GLN A 100 -1.01 0.19 11.09
CA GLN A 100 -1.92 0.57 12.17
C GLN A 100 -3.30 -0.07 12.01
N LEU A 101 -3.84 -0.10 10.78
CA LEU A 101 -5.10 -0.78 10.51
C LEU A 101 -5.01 -2.28 10.79
N TRP A 102 -3.91 -2.94 10.42
CA TRP A 102 -3.69 -4.35 10.73
C TRP A 102 -3.64 -4.62 12.24
N GLN A 103 -2.96 -3.78 13.02
CA GLN A 103 -2.92 -3.89 14.48
C GLN A 103 -4.32 -3.80 15.09
N GLN A 104 -5.12 -2.84 14.62
CA GLN A 104 -6.49 -2.63 15.12
C GLN A 104 -7.43 -3.77 14.70
N THR A 105 -7.33 -4.21 13.44
CA THR A 105 -8.27 -5.19 12.86
C THR A 105 -7.96 -6.61 13.31
N TYR A 106 -6.69 -6.99 13.32
CA TYR A 106 -6.27 -8.38 13.60
C TYR A 106 -5.68 -8.57 14.99
N LYS A 107 -5.56 -7.49 15.79
CA LYS A 107 -4.99 -7.49 17.15
C LYS A 107 -3.60 -8.12 17.22
N ILE A 108 -2.79 -7.86 16.21
CA ILE A 108 -1.44 -8.40 16.08
C ILE A 108 -0.44 -7.37 16.57
N LYS A 109 0.53 -7.80 17.38
CA LYS A 109 1.72 -6.99 17.64
C LYS A 109 2.65 -7.10 16.42
N THR A 110 2.77 -6.03 15.69
CA THR A 110 3.70 -5.92 14.55
C THR A 110 5.05 -5.44 15.00
#